data_d49dc8380dda2570a7fc217ba9ab1149
#
_entry.id   d49dc8380dda2570a7fc217ba9ab1149
#
_cell.length_a   1.000
_cell.length_b   1.000
_cell.length_c   1.000
_cell.angle_alpha   90.00
_cell.angle_beta   90.00
_cell.angle_gamma   90.00
#
_symmetry.space_group_name_H-M   'P 1'
#
loop_
_entity.id
_entity.type
_entity.pdbx_description
1 polymer ?
#
loop_
_entity_poly.entity_id
_entity_poly.type
_entity_poly.pdbx_seq_one_letter_code
_entity_poly.pdbx_strand_id
1 'polypeptide(L)'
;MAINFDEIWTNVKKNALGAKDLASLKLKLTKEKAHLDELYRALGENVYAVRTKQAVDESAAISEQIAASLIDIEQMEESVSRISGSVRCPGCERTVASTYSFCPHCGTALPHEEKTE
;
A
#
# COMPACT_ATOMS: atom_id res chain seq x y z
N MET A 1 20.81 21.80 -5.28
CA MET A 1 21.52 21.04 -4.35
C MET A 1 22.57 20.19 -4.99
N ALA A 2 23.75 20.34 -4.54
CA ALA A 2 24.81 19.56 -5.13
C ALA A 2 24.83 18.19 -4.56
N ILE A 3 24.85 17.21 -5.42
CA ILE A 3 24.93 15.87 -4.96
C ILE A 3 26.40 15.53 -4.93
N ASN A 4 26.93 15.31 -3.76
CA ASN A 4 28.33 14.98 -3.69
C ASN A 4 28.47 13.48 -3.76
N PHE A 5 29.67 13.01 -3.82
CA PHE A 5 29.96 11.62 -4.04
C PHE A 5 29.50 10.78 -2.83
N ASP A 6 29.62 11.33 -1.64
CA ASP A 6 29.20 10.63 -0.45
C ASP A 6 27.71 10.40 -0.48
N GLU A 7 26.95 11.36 -1.00
CA GLU A 7 25.52 11.22 -1.08
C GLU A 7 25.17 10.12 -2.09
N ILE A 8 25.88 10.08 -3.19
CA ILE A 8 25.63 9.05 -4.19
C ILE A 8 25.92 7.69 -3.60
N TRP A 9 27.03 7.59 -2.88
CA TRP A 9 27.40 6.34 -2.23
C TRP A 9 26.38 5.92 -1.21
N THR A 10 25.90 6.88 -0.44
CA THR A 10 24.90 6.62 0.56
C THR A 10 23.61 6.11 -0.10
N ASN A 11 23.26 6.69 -1.23
CA ASN A 11 22.08 6.26 -1.96
C ASN A 11 22.25 4.86 -2.52
N VAL A 12 23.44 4.55 -3.01
CA VAL A 12 23.72 3.21 -3.50
C VAL A 12 23.61 2.20 -2.37
N LYS A 13 24.17 2.55 -1.21
CA LYS A 13 24.06 1.69 -0.06
C LYS A 13 22.63 1.55 0.38
N LYS A 14 21.90 2.66 0.36
CA LYS A 14 20.51 2.63 0.71
C LYS A 14 19.73 1.75 -0.23
N ASN A 15 20.05 1.78 -1.51
CA ASN A 15 19.37 0.93 -2.46
C ASN A 15 19.65 -0.53 -2.20
N ALA A 16 20.88 -0.85 -1.85
CA ALA A 16 21.22 -2.21 -1.52
C ALA A 16 20.53 -2.65 -0.24
N LEU A 17 20.52 -1.76 0.75
CA LEU A 17 19.76 -2.02 1.97
C LEU A 17 18.28 -1.89 1.67
N GLY A 18 17.94 -1.01 0.75
CA GLY A 18 16.56 -0.81 0.34
C GLY A 18 15.93 -2.03 -0.26
N ALA A 19 16.73 -2.89 -0.89
CA ALA A 19 16.20 -4.13 -1.43
C ALA A 19 15.71 -5.02 -0.30
N LYS A 20 16.45 -5.07 0.80
CA LYS A 20 16.02 -5.81 1.97
C LYS A 20 14.82 -5.14 2.60
N ASP A 21 14.87 -3.82 2.72
CA ASP A 21 13.77 -3.08 3.29
C ASP A 21 12.52 -3.23 2.44
N LEU A 22 12.70 -3.25 1.12
CA LEU A 22 11.58 -3.42 0.22
C LEU A 22 10.95 -4.80 0.40
N ALA A 23 11.77 -5.84 0.51
CA ALA A 23 11.25 -7.18 0.71
C ALA A 23 10.53 -7.29 2.05
N SER A 24 11.10 -6.69 3.09
CA SER A 24 10.50 -6.69 4.40
C SER A 24 9.18 -5.94 4.39
N LEU A 25 9.15 -4.81 3.71
CA LEU A 25 7.95 -3.98 3.62
C LEU A 25 6.86 -4.69 2.83
N LYS A 26 7.23 -5.35 1.74
CA LYS A 26 6.26 -6.11 0.97
C LYS A 26 5.68 -7.26 1.78
N LEU A 27 6.50 -7.87 2.62
CA LEU A 27 6.02 -8.93 3.48
C LEU A 27 5.04 -8.38 4.50
N LYS A 28 5.35 -7.24 5.09
CA LYS A 28 4.44 -6.60 6.03
C LYS A 28 3.14 -6.22 5.34
N LEU A 29 3.25 -5.74 4.10
CA LEU A 29 2.07 -5.36 3.34
C LEU A 29 1.19 -6.57 3.08
N THR A 30 1.80 -7.71 2.72
CA THR A 30 1.06 -8.94 2.48
C THR A 30 0.35 -9.39 3.75
N LYS A 31 1.04 -9.28 4.89
CA LYS A 31 0.44 -9.67 6.16
C LYS A 31 -0.70 -8.75 6.53
N GLU A 32 -0.53 -7.46 6.27
CA GLU A 32 -1.58 -6.52 6.61
C GLU A 32 -2.81 -6.71 5.72
N LYS A 33 -2.60 -7.06 4.45
CA LYS A 33 -3.71 -7.35 3.57
C LYS A 33 -4.44 -8.61 3.99
N ALA A 34 -3.70 -9.60 4.47
CA ALA A 34 -4.34 -10.81 4.99
C ALA A 34 -5.14 -10.49 6.24
N HIS A 35 -4.61 -9.60 7.08
CA HIS A 35 -5.32 -9.18 8.28
C HIS A 35 -6.61 -8.43 7.90
N LEU A 36 -6.53 -7.61 6.86
CA LEU A 36 -7.70 -6.89 6.37
C LEU A 36 -8.77 -7.87 5.89
N ASP A 37 -8.36 -8.93 5.19
CA ASP A 37 -9.32 -9.92 4.74
C ASP A 37 -10.00 -10.60 5.92
N GLU A 38 -9.24 -10.85 6.98
CA GLU A 38 -9.82 -11.43 8.19
C GLU A 38 -10.80 -10.48 8.84
N LEU A 39 -10.50 -9.18 8.80
CA LEU A 39 -11.41 -8.20 9.37
C LEU A 39 -12.71 -8.14 8.58
N TYR A 40 -12.62 -8.21 7.25
CA TYR A 40 -13.83 -8.24 6.43
C TYR A 40 -14.64 -9.49 6.72
N ARG A 41 -13.96 -10.62 6.91
CA ARG A 41 -14.64 -11.85 7.23
C ARG A 41 -15.32 -11.74 8.59
N ALA A 42 -14.62 -11.19 9.57
CA ALA A 42 -15.18 -11.02 10.89
C ALA A 42 -16.40 -10.09 10.86
N LEU A 43 -16.32 -9.04 10.04
CA LEU A 43 -17.43 -8.12 9.91
C LEU A 43 -18.65 -8.84 9.32
N GLY A 44 -18.42 -9.61 8.25
CA GLY A 44 -19.52 -10.33 7.63
C GLY A 44 -20.13 -11.35 8.57
N GLU A 45 -19.28 -12.07 9.30
CA GLU A 45 -19.78 -13.06 10.26
C GLU A 45 -20.56 -12.40 11.38
N ASN A 46 -20.08 -11.25 11.85
CA ASN A 46 -20.75 -10.55 12.91
C ASN A 46 -22.11 -10.03 12.44
N VAL A 47 -22.13 -9.44 11.24
CA VAL A 47 -23.38 -8.92 10.70
C VAL A 47 -24.41 -10.04 10.55
N TYR A 48 -23.97 -11.17 10.05
CA TYR A 48 -24.88 -12.30 9.90
C TYR A 48 -25.38 -12.80 11.25
N ALA A 49 -24.46 -12.91 12.22
CA ALA A 49 -24.84 -13.38 13.55
C ALA A 49 -25.81 -12.42 14.23
N VAL A 50 -25.59 -11.11 14.04
CA VAL A 50 -26.49 -10.12 14.62
C VAL A 50 -27.86 -10.21 13.97
N ARG A 51 -27.88 -10.40 12.66
CA ARG A 51 -29.17 -10.50 11.96
C ARG A 51 -29.96 -11.73 12.38
N THR A 52 -29.27 -12.79 12.78
CA THR A 52 -29.93 -13.97 13.30
C THR A 52 -30.12 -13.90 14.81
N LYS A 53 -29.77 -12.74 15.39
CA LYS A 53 -29.91 -12.46 16.80
C LYS A 53 -29.16 -13.40 17.71
N GLN A 54 -27.99 -13.81 17.25
CA GLN A 54 -27.15 -14.70 18.01
C GLN A 54 -25.90 -14.03 18.55
N ALA A 55 -25.74 -12.74 18.31
CA ALA A 55 -24.51 -12.06 18.73
C ALA A 55 -24.74 -10.58 18.98
N VAL A 56 -23.79 -9.98 19.68
CA VAL A 56 -23.78 -8.54 19.91
C VAL A 56 -23.21 -7.89 18.66
N ASP A 57 -23.73 -6.74 18.31
CA ASP A 57 -23.27 -5.99 17.14
C ASP A 57 -21.94 -5.34 17.44
N GLU A 58 -20.88 -5.84 16.79
CA GLU A 58 -19.55 -5.29 16.93
C GLU A 58 -19.09 -4.67 15.62
N SER A 59 -20.03 -4.41 14.72
CA SER A 59 -19.68 -3.95 13.39
C SER A 59 -18.95 -2.60 13.39
N ALA A 60 -19.32 -1.72 14.32
CA ALA A 60 -18.68 -0.41 14.39
C ALA A 60 -17.20 -0.55 14.75
N ALA A 61 -16.91 -1.40 15.75
CA ALA A 61 -15.55 -1.60 16.19
C ALA A 61 -14.72 -2.26 15.09
N ILE A 62 -15.31 -3.26 14.42
CA ILE A 62 -14.61 -3.94 13.34
C ILE A 62 -14.36 -2.97 12.17
N SER A 63 -15.35 -2.14 11.87
CA SER A 63 -15.20 -1.15 10.81
C SER A 63 -14.10 -0.16 11.09
N GLU A 64 -13.93 0.22 12.35
CA GLU A 64 -12.83 1.11 12.71
C GLU A 64 -11.48 0.44 12.49
N GLN A 65 -11.39 -0.84 12.80
CA GLN A 65 -10.16 -1.57 12.57
C GLN A 65 -9.88 -1.71 11.08
N ILE A 66 -10.93 -1.89 10.28
CA ILE A 66 -10.77 -1.95 8.83
C ILE A 66 -10.26 -0.60 8.32
N ALA A 67 -10.82 0.50 8.80
CA ALA A 67 -10.38 1.81 8.36
C ALA A 67 -8.91 2.04 8.71
N ALA A 68 -8.50 1.65 9.90
CA ALA A 68 -7.11 1.80 10.30
C ALA A 68 -6.19 0.94 9.44
N SER A 69 -6.61 -0.28 9.15
CA SER A 69 -5.80 -1.18 8.33
C SER A 69 -5.67 -0.65 6.90
N LEU A 70 -6.74 -0.06 6.37
CA LEU A 70 -6.68 0.51 5.03
C LEU A 70 -5.71 1.67 4.96
N ILE A 71 -5.67 2.49 6.01
CA ILE A 71 -4.71 3.59 6.05
C ILE A 71 -3.29 3.05 6.10
N ASP A 72 -3.06 2.03 6.91
CA ASP A 72 -1.73 1.43 7.01
C ASP A 72 -1.30 0.84 5.68
N ILE A 73 -2.21 0.16 5.02
CA ILE A 73 -1.90 -0.45 3.72
C ILE A 73 -1.54 0.64 2.70
N GLU A 74 -2.31 1.71 2.69
CA GLU A 74 -2.05 2.81 1.77
C GLU A 74 -0.66 3.39 2.01
N GLN A 75 -0.31 3.59 3.26
CA GLN A 75 1.01 4.13 3.59
C GLN A 75 2.12 3.17 3.20
N MET A 76 1.92 1.89 3.41
CA MET A 76 2.91 0.91 3.03
C MET A 76 3.06 0.84 1.52
N GLU A 77 1.96 0.89 0.78
CA GLU A 77 2.03 0.87 -0.67
C GLU A 77 2.72 2.11 -1.21
N GLU A 78 2.50 3.24 -0.56
CA GLU A 78 3.18 4.45 -0.95
C GLU A 78 4.68 4.32 -0.72
N SER A 79 5.05 3.73 0.40
CA SER A 79 6.47 3.51 0.70
C SER A 79 7.09 2.54 -0.30
N VAL A 80 6.37 1.49 -0.66
CA VAL A 80 6.85 0.54 -1.66
C VAL A 80 7.07 1.25 -2.99
N SER A 81 6.12 2.09 -3.39
CA SER A 81 6.26 2.84 -4.63
C SER A 81 7.49 3.73 -4.61
N ARG A 82 7.69 4.40 -3.50
CA ARG A 82 8.81 5.31 -3.37
C ARG A 82 10.14 4.59 -3.48
N ILE A 83 10.22 3.45 -2.79
CA ILE A 83 11.47 2.69 -2.78
C ILE A 83 11.71 2.00 -4.12
N SER A 84 10.68 1.42 -4.70
CA SER A 84 10.83 0.65 -5.92
C SER A 84 10.80 1.52 -7.18
N GLY A 85 10.33 2.75 -7.07
CA GLY A 85 10.22 3.62 -8.24
C GLY A 85 9.12 3.19 -9.18
N SER A 86 8.11 2.48 -8.68
CA SER A 86 7.02 2.02 -9.52
C SER A 86 5.69 2.27 -8.83
N VAL A 87 4.65 2.34 -9.62
CA VAL A 87 3.31 2.55 -9.09
C VAL A 87 2.37 1.54 -9.73
N ARG A 88 1.26 1.32 -9.07
CA ARG A 88 0.28 0.41 -9.59
C ARG A 88 -0.77 1.23 -10.32
N CYS A 89 -1.08 0.83 -11.53
CA CYS A 89 -2.06 1.54 -12.33
C CYS A 89 -3.47 1.30 -11.77
N PRO A 90 -4.22 2.36 -11.49
CA PRO A 90 -5.57 2.16 -10.96
C PRO A 90 -6.54 1.60 -11.99
N GLY A 91 -6.20 1.68 -13.26
CA GLY A 91 -7.07 1.17 -14.31
C GLY A 91 -6.89 -0.31 -14.56
N CYS A 92 -5.67 -0.73 -14.86
CA CYS A 92 -5.41 -2.12 -15.19
C CYS A 92 -4.68 -2.89 -14.11
N GLU A 93 -4.32 -2.19 -13.04
CA GLU A 93 -3.65 -2.79 -11.89
C GLU A 93 -2.27 -3.36 -12.16
N ARG A 94 -1.68 -3.00 -13.28
CA ARG A 94 -0.32 -3.41 -13.55
C ARG A 94 0.65 -2.45 -12.90
N THR A 95 1.82 -2.97 -12.56
CA THR A 95 2.86 -2.15 -11.98
C THR A 95 3.67 -1.53 -13.12
N VAL A 96 3.81 -0.23 -13.10
CA VAL A 96 4.55 0.49 -14.13
C VAL A 96 5.50 1.47 -13.45
N ALA A 97 6.46 1.96 -14.19
CA ALA A 97 7.41 2.91 -13.64
C ALA A 97 6.69 4.18 -13.23
N SER A 98 7.10 4.75 -12.12
CA SER A 98 6.45 5.93 -11.59
C SER A 98 6.72 7.18 -12.41
N THR A 99 7.62 7.08 -13.39
CA THR A 99 7.92 8.22 -14.25
C THR A 99 6.86 8.44 -15.33
N TYR A 100 6.01 7.46 -15.57
CA TYR A 100 4.97 7.63 -16.58
C TYR A 100 3.84 8.49 -16.05
N SER A 101 3.32 9.37 -16.90
CA SER A 101 2.14 10.15 -16.54
C SER A 101 0.88 9.35 -16.83
N PHE A 102 0.96 8.45 -17.81
CA PHE A 102 -0.17 7.61 -18.16
C PHE A 102 0.31 6.18 -18.26
N CYS A 103 -0.56 5.26 -17.97
CA CYS A 103 -0.21 3.85 -18.03
C CYS A 103 0.09 3.46 -19.47
N PRO A 104 1.27 2.87 -19.74
CA PRO A 104 1.59 2.45 -21.11
C PRO A 104 0.77 1.26 -21.58
N HIS A 105 0.05 0.62 -20.69
CA HIS A 105 -0.76 -0.54 -21.04
C HIS A 105 -2.21 -0.19 -21.31
N CYS A 106 -2.80 0.68 -20.50
CA CYS A 106 -4.21 0.98 -20.63
C CYS A 106 -4.52 2.47 -20.82
N GLY A 107 -3.54 3.33 -20.70
CA GLY A 107 -3.75 4.76 -20.92
C GLY A 107 -4.38 5.53 -19.78
N THR A 108 -4.61 4.89 -18.65
CA THR A 108 -5.18 5.58 -17.50
C THR A 108 -4.17 6.55 -16.92
N ALA A 109 -4.64 7.72 -16.52
CA ALA A 109 -3.75 8.69 -15.88
C ALA A 109 -3.23 8.10 -14.56
N LEU A 110 -1.93 8.20 -14.35
CA LEU A 110 -1.31 7.64 -13.15
C LEU A 110 -1.18 8.70 -12.08
N PRO A 111 -1.21 8.29 -10.82
CA PRO A 111 -0.98 9.22 -9.74
C PRO A 111 0.44 9.71 -9.88
N HIS A 112 0.61 11.02 -9.94
CA HIS A 112 1.88 11.60 -10.15
C HIS A 112 2.15 12.47 -8.99
N GLU A 113 3.23 12.17 -8.32
CA GLU A 113 3.56 13.00 -7.25
C GLU A 113 4.01 14.27 -7.80
N GLU A 114 3.20 15.24 -7.71
CA GLU A 114 3.50 16.44 -8.28
C GLU A 114 4.46 17.15 -7.50
N LYS A 115 5.55 17.28 -7.95
CA LYS A 115 6.47 18.04 -7.35
C LYS A 115 6.21 19.34 -7.73
N THR A 116 5.27 19.90 -7.26
CA THR A 116 4.99 21.16 -7.62
C THR A 116 6.05 21.99 -7.39
N GLU A 117 6.45 22.59 -8.24
CA GLU A 117 7.48 23.44 -8.04
C GLU A 117 7.04 24.78 -7.97
#